data_e3e9cc88b1b027068973ce5b5e6d86cf
#
_entry.id   e3e9cc88b1b027068973ce5b5e6d86cf
#
_cell.length_a   1.000
_cell.length_b   1.000
_cell.length_c   1.000
_cell.angle_alpha   90.00
_cell.angle_beta   90.00
_cell.angle_gamma   90.00
#
_symmetry.space_group_name_H-M   'P 1'
#
loop_
_entity.id
_entity.type
_entity.pdbx_description
1 polymer ?
#
loop_
_entity_poly.entity_id
_entity_poly.type
_entity_poly.pdbx_seq_one_letter_code
_entity_poly.pdbx_strand_id
1 'polypeptide(L)'
;TEVLIGQGCRYFQKRIDTTMRGGIGTEIDAMLSVMGENTVAVVVPAMPKSRRILVGGYSIIDGTALVNTPVAKDVRTPVTENYIPRLLETQTKENVALIPLEKVLKGSWAVVEDMREKRANGSRVLVADAITEQDVAVIAEACMKLQWNILSVDPGPFTAELARQRGLAGQEQDGPYSLNVKEKTSVKHGRTVLVAAGSATEVTKRQMQNLFEKTDAHQISVDPVRLLSGAEEAEKEIVKAAEDAVEILKNQSNVPAVVFETALHGTLLDLDAEDKKRGYPNGMSADKINEGLGIIVKKVLDTCGKNRIAGLY
;
A
#
# COMPACT_ATOMS: atom_id res chain seq x y z
N THR A 1 16.35 4.52 -9.91
CA THR A 1 17.17 3.28 -10.12
C THR A 1 18.59 3.66 -10.58
N GLU A 2 18.75 4.49 -11.61
CA GLU A 2 20.04 4.89 -12.18
C GLU A 2 21.02 5.48 -11.13
N VAL A 3 20.56 6.43 -10.32
CA VAL A 3 21.36 7.01 -9.22
C VAL A 3 21.85 5.94 -8.25
N LEU A 4 20.99 4.99 -7.88
CA LEU A 4 21.34 3.91 -6.96
C LEU A 4 22.35 2.93 -7.59
N ILE A 5 22.23 2.64 -8.89
CA ILE A 5 23.24 1.84 -9.62
C ILE A 5 24.61 2.57 -9.56
N GLY A 6 24.63 3.88 -9.82
CA GLY A 6 25.85 4.69 -9.71
C GLY A 6 26.47 4.72 -8.31
N GLN A 7 25.66 4.49 -7.26
CA GLN A 7 26.11 4.35 -5.87
C GLN A 7 26.51 2.92 -5.49
N GLY A 8 26.50 1.97 -6.44
CA GLY A 8 26.92 0.58 -6.22
C GLY A 8 25.83 -0.35 -5.72
N CYS A 9 24.56 0.06 -5.71
CA CYS A 9 23.45 -0.87 -5.42
C CYS A 9 23.37 -1.96 -6.50
N ARG A 10 23.22 -3.21 -6.07
CA ARG A 10 23.22 -4.39 -6.97
C ARG A 10 21.86 -5.07 -7.05
N TYR A 11 21.02 -4.98 -6.02
CA TYR A 11 19.73 -5.65 -5.95
C TYR A 11 18.63 -4.62 -5.86
N PHE A 12 17.61 -4.80 -6.68
CA PHE A 12 16.51 -3.85 -6.82
C PHE A 12 15.17 -4.54 -6.63
N GLN A 13 14.29 -3.86 -5.93
CA GLN A 13 12.89 -4.24 -5.79
C GLN A 13 12.00 -3.15 -6.36
N LYS A 14 11.01 -3.54 -7.13
CA LYS A 14 9.83 -2.74 -7.41
C LYS A 14 8.73 -3.16 -6.43
N ARG A 15 8.49 -2.34 -5.41
CA ARG A 15 7.40 -2.59 -4.48
C ARG A 15 6.07 -2.36 -5.17
N ILE A 16 5.15 -3.31 -5.03
CA ILE A 16 3.76 -3.19 -5.49
C ILE A 16 2.81 -3.36 -4.31
N ASP A 17 1.57 -2.92 -4.44
CA ASP A 17 0.54 -3.31 -3.51
C ASP A 17 -0.11 -4.64 -3.94
N THR A 18 -0.72 -5.34 -3.01
CA THR A 18 -1.38 -6.63 -3.26
C THR A 18 -2.66 -6.50 -4.09
N THR A 19 -3.11 -5.29 -4.37
CA THR A 19 -4.31 -5.01 -5.16
C THR A 19 -3.99 -4.53 -6.58
N MET A 20 -2.71 -4.56 -6.97
CA MET A 20 -2.23 -4.29 -8.33
C MET A 20 -2.61 -2.90 -8.88
N ARG A 21 -2.77 -1.89 -8.02
CA ARG A 21 -3.05 -0.51 -8.44
C ARG A 21 -1.84 0.18 -9.03
N GLY A 22 -2.10 1.09 -9.97
CA GLY A 22 -1.08 1.94 -10.59
C GLY A 22 -0.47 1.36 -11.86
N GLY A 23 0.52 2.07 -12.40
CA GLY A 23 1.21 1.73 -13.65
C GLY A 23 2.38 0.77 -13.42
N ILE A 24 2.12 -0.42 -12.89
CA ILE A 24 3.17 -1.38 -12.50
C ILE A 24 4.06 -1.75 -13.68
N GLY A 25 3.47 -2.06 -14.83
CA GLY A 25 4.21 -2.43 -16.03
C GLY A 25 5.09 -1.30 -16.56
N THR A 26 4.57 -0.08 -16.58
CA THR A 26 5.33 1.12 -16.99
C THR A 26 6.52 1.39 -16.06
N GLU A 27 6.35 1.19 -14.76
CA GLU A 27 7.44 1.33 -13.80
C GLU A 27 8.47 0.20 -13.91
N ILE A 28 8.04 -1.03 -14.25
CA ILE A 28 8.94 -2.15 -14.59
C ILE A 28 9.78 -1.76 -15.82
N ASP A 29 9.16 -1.26 -16.90
CA ASP A 29 9.88 -0.83 -18.11
C ASP A 29 10.94 0.21 -17.79
N ALA A 30 10.60 1.22 -17.00
CA ALA A 30 11.53 2.28 -16.59
C ALA A 30 12.71 1.73 -15.77
N MET A 31 12.51 0.72 -14.94
CA MET A 31 13.59 0.08 -14.19
C MET A 31 14.43 -0.83 -15.09
N LEU A 32 13.81 -1.65 -15.92
CA LEU A 32 14.50 -2.55 -16.84
C LEU A 32 15.36 -1.80 -17.88
N SER A 33 14.93 -0.61 -18.32
CA SER A 33 15.69 0.20 -19.27
C SER A 33 17.06 0.65 -18.75
N VAL A 34 17.18 0.85 -17.43
CA VAL A 34 18.46 1.26 -16.80
C VAL A 34 19.23 0.08 -16.17
N MET A 35 18.57 -1.07 -15.94
CA MET A 35 19.20 -2.25 -15.36
C MET A 35 19.85 -3.17 -16.43
N GLY A 36 19.61 -2.90 -17.71
CA GLY A 36 20.22 -3.60 -18.85
C GLY A 36 19.41 -4.81 -19.35
N GLU A 37 19.72 -5.22 -20.56
CA GLU A 37 18.98 -6.25 -21.35
C GLU A 37 18.95 -7.65 -20.69
N ASN A 38 19.94 -7.96 -19.87
CA ASN A 38 20.03 -9.26 -19.19
C ASN A 38 19.20 -9.32 -17.90
N THR A 39 18.52 -8.23 -17.52
CA THR A 39 17.67 -8.20 -16.34
C THR A 39 16.28 -8.75 -16.67
N VAL A 40 15.75 -9.59 -15.78
CA VAL A 40 14.41 -10.17 -15.88
C VAL A 40 13.60 -9.69 -14.67
N ALA A 41 12.39 -9.19 -14.89
CA ALA A 41 11.45 -8.87 -13.84
C ALA A 41 10.70 -10.14 -13.44
N VAL A 42 10.77 -10.53 -12.17
CA VAL A 42 10.00 -11.63 -11.60
C VAL A 42 8.94 -11.05 -10.68
N VAL A 43 7.69 -11.21 -11.10
CA VAL A 43 6.51 -10.62 -10.47
C VAL A 43 5.83 -11.68 -9.61
N VAL A 44 5.84 -11.51 -8.29
CA VAL A 44 5.19 -12.42 -7.33
C VAL A 44 4.22 -11.59 -6.47
N PRO A 45 2.99 -11.34 -6.95
CA PRO A 45 2.06 -10.45 -6.25
C PRO A 45 1.44 -11.07 -5.00
N ALA A 46 1.79 -12.31 -4.69
CA ALA A 46 1.27 -13.04 -3.52
C ALA A 46 1.84 -12.51 -2.19
N MET A 47 0.99 -12.51 -1.19
CA MET A 47 1.29 -12.27 0.22
C MET A 47 0.47 -13.25 1.08
N PRO A 48 0.88 -14.53 1.15
CA PRO A 48 0.06 -15.62 1.70
C PRO A 48 -0.36 -15.39 3.16
N LYS A 49 0.51 -14.86 4.01
CA LYS A 49 0.19 -14.50 5.41
C LYS A 49 -1.00 -13.54 5.53
N SER A 50 -1.25 -12.75 4.48
CA SER A 50 -2.38 -11.82 4.39
C SER A 50 -3.50 -12.36 3.48
N ARG A 51 -3.50 -13.66 3.19
CA ARG A 51 -4.50 -14.35 2.36
C ARG A 51 -4.66 -13.76 0.95
N ARG A 52 -3.55 -13.30 0.39
CA ARG A 52 -3.46 -12.81 -0.99
C ARG A 52 -2.60 -13.78 -1.78
N ILE A 53 -3.21 -14.42 -2.76
CA ILE A 53 -2.60 -15.50 -3.53
C ILE A 53 -2.78 -15.28 -5.02
N LEU A 54 -1.93 -15.93 -5.82
CA LEU A 54 -2.06 -15.99 -7.26
C LEU A 54 -2.17 -17.45 -7.69
N VAL A 55 -3.20 -17.77 -8.47
CA VAL A 55 -3.47 -19.12 -8.96
C VAL A 55 -3.88 -19.06 -10.44
N GLY A 56 -3.12 -19.75 -11.31
CA GLY A 56 -3.36 -19.71 -12.76
C GLY A 56 -3.27 -18.30 -13.34
N GLY A 57 -2.49 -17.42 -12.71
CA GLY A 57 -2.38 -16.00 -13.06
C GLY A 57 -3.51 -15.13 -12.52
N TYR A 58 -4.50 -15.68 -11.81
CA TYR A 58 -5.62 -14.93 -11.24
C TYR A 58 -5.34 -14.55 -9.79
N SER A 59 -5.53 -13.27 -9.45
CA SER A 59 -5.35 -12.77 -8.09
C SER A 59 -6.60 -12.99 -7.23
N ILE A 60 -6.40 -13.60 -6.07
CA ILE A 60 -7.44 -13.90 -5.08
C ILE A 60 -7.06 -13.23 -3.75
N ILE A 61 -7.97 -12.46 -3.19
CA ILE A 61 -7.84 -11.77 -1.92
C ILE A 61 -8.95 -12.26 -0.98
N ASP A 62 -8.57 -12.87 0.14
CA ASP A 62 -9.54 -13.42 1.11
C ASP A 62 -10.60 -14.34 0.47
N GLY A 63 -10.21 -15.14 -0.53
CA GLY A 63 -11.12 -16.04 -1.26
C GLY A 63 -11.97 -15.34 -2.34
N THR A 64 -11.77 -14.04 -2.55
CA THR A 64 -12.52 -13.23 -3.53
C THR A 64 -11.60 -12.81 -4.68
N ALA A 65 -12.09 -12.90 -5.92
CA ALA A 65 -11.35 -12.39 -7.08
C ALA A 65 -11.08 -10.89 -6.92
N LEU A 66 -9.86 -10.44 -7.27
CA LEU A 66 -9.41 -9.05 -7.11
C LEU A 66 -10.44 -8.03 -7.64
N VAL A 67 -10.99 -8.28 -8.83
CA VAL A 67 -11.99 -7.39 -9.46
C VAL A 67 -13.34 -7.33 -8.74
N ASN A 68 -13.61 -8.23 -7.80
CA ASN A 68 -14.80 -8.24 -6.97
C ASN A 68 -14.56 -7.59 -5.60
N THR A 69 -13.38 -7.07 -5.37
CA THR A 69 -13.03 -6.31 -4.16
C THR A 69 -13.27 -4.81 -4.38
N PRO A 70 -13.27 -3.99 -3.33
CA PRO A 70 -13.43 -2.53 -3.47
C PRO A 70 -12.43 -1.85 -4.41
N VAL A 71 -11.28 -2.48 -4.68
CA VAL A 71 -10.24 -1.92 -5.56
C VAL A 71 -10.69 -1.79 -7.02
N ALA A 72 -11.68 -2.57 -7.45
CA ALA A 72 -12.27 -2.41 -8.79
C ALA A 72 -12.96 -1.06 -8.98
N LYS A 73 -13.30 -0.39 -7.87
CA LYS A 73 -13.93 0.93 -7.83
C LYS A 73 -13.01 1.99 -7.22
N ASP A 74 -11.69 1.76 -7.27
CA ASP A 74 -10.73 2.78 -6.82
C ASP A 74 -10.86 4.05 -7.67
N VAL A 75 -10.94 5.20 -7.02
CA VAL A 75 -11.23 6.49 -7.67
C VAL A 75 -10.13 6.90 -8.65
N ARG A 76 -8.88 6.52 -8.41
CA ARG A 76 -7.73 6.95 -9.23
C ARG A 76 -7.25 5.87 -10.19
N THR A 77 -7.19 4.64 -9.70
CA THR A 77 -6.61 3.50 -10.42
C THR A 77 -7.47 2.26 -10.25
N PRO A 78 -8.70 2.24 -10.80
CA PRO A 78 -9.57 1.07 -10.74
C PRO A 78 -8.90 -0.13 -11.39
N VAL A 79 -8.96 -1.29 -10.75
CA VAL A 79 -8.41 -2.54 -11.26
C VAL A 79 -9.53 -3.38 -11.85
N THR A 80 -9.57 -3.47 -13.17
CA THR A 80 -10.65 -4.12 -13.92
C THR A 80 -10.27 -5.47 -14.52
N GLU A 81 -8.98 -5.85 -14.44
CA GLU A 81 -8.47 -7.13 -14.93
C GLU A 81 -7.97 -7.98 -13.75
N ASN A 82 -8.44 -9.23 -13.67
CA ASN A 82 -8.05 -10.17 -12.62
C ASN A 82 -6.93 -11.13 -13.03
N TYR A 83 -6.72 -11.32 -14.34
CA TYR A 83 -5.62 -12.12 -14.87
C TYR A 83 -4.37 -11.24 -14.96
N ILE A 84 -3.47 -11.42 -14.01
CA ILE A 84 -2.34 -10.50 -13.79
C ILE A 84 -1.38 -10.41 -14.99
N PRO A 85 -1.08 -11.51 -15.73
CA PRO A 85 -0.28 -11.36 -16.95
C PRO A 85 -0.89 -10.37 -17.94
N ARG A 86 -2.21 -10.47 -18.23
CA ARG A 86 -2.90 -9.55 -19.14
C ARG A 86 -2.93 -8.12 -18.61
N LEU A 87 -3.13 -7.94 -17.31
CA LEU A 87 -3.06 -6.62 -16.68
C LEU A 87 -1.70 -5.96 -16.96
N LEU A 88 -0.62 -6.70 -16.79
CA LEU A 88 0.73 -6.19 -17.06
C LEU A 88 0.99 -5.98 -18.56
N GLU A 89 0.52 -6.86 -19.45
CA GLU A 89 0.62 -6.71 -20.91
C GLU A 89 0.02 -5.38 -21.41
N THR A 90 -1.01 -4.86 -20.72
CA THR A 90 -1.59 -3.54 -21.06
C THR A 90 -0.73 -2.37 -20.62
N GLN A 91 0.29 -2.58 -19.79
CA GLN A 91 1.08 -1.53 -19.15
C GLN A 91 2.57 -1.58 -19.52
N THR A 92 3.10 -2.70 -19.99
CA THR A 92 4.52 -2.89 -20.34
C THR A 92 4.72 -3.09 -21.83
N LYS A 93 5.91 -2.77 -22.31
CA LYS A 93 6.37 -3.06 -23.69
C LYS A 93 7.04 -4.42 -23.79
N GLU A 94 7.34 -5.03 -22.65
CA GLU A 94 8.01 -6.31 -22.57
C GLU A 94 7.01 -7.48 -22.72
N ASN A 95 7.49 -8.61 -23.23
CA ASN A 95 6.69 -9.83 -23.27
C ASN A 95 6.51 -10.40 -21.84
N VAL A 96 5.25 -10.65 -21.49
CA VAL A 96 4.86 -11.20 -20.19
C VAL A 96 4.61 -12.70 -20.32
N ALA A 97 5.03 -13.50 -19.35
CA ALA A 97 4.70 -14.93 -19.28
C ALA A 97 4.36 -15.35 -17.85
N LEU A 98 3.50 -16.36 -17.74
CA LEU A 98 3.11 -16.96 -16.46
C LEU A 98 3.99 -18.17 -16.14
N ILE A 99 4.53 -18.23 -14.94
CA ILE A 99 5.08 -19.44 -14.30
C ILE A 99 3.93 -20.06 -13.50
N PRO A 100 3.31 -21.14 -13.99
CA PRO A 100 2.08 -21.65 -13.38
C PRO A 100 2.37 -22.39 -12.07
N LEU A 101 1.37 -22.44 -11.19
CA LEU A 101 1.44 -23.11 -9.89
C LEU A 101 1.92 -24.56 -10.00
N GLU A 102 1.52 -25.28 -11.06
CA GLU A 102 1.96 -26.65 -11.33
C GLU A 102 3.50 -26.79 -11.36
N LYS A 103 4.20 -25.79 -11.92
CA LYS A 103 5.67 -25.78 -11.97
C LYS A 103 6.25 -25.46 -10.58
N VAL A 104 5.63 -24.52 -9.86
CA VAL A 104 6.05 -24.16 -8.50
C VAL A 104 5.93 -25.35 -7.55
N LEU A 105 4.81 -26.08 -7.61
CA LEU A 105 4.57 -27.28 -6.79
C LEU A 105 5.54 -28.45 -7.10
N LYS A 106 6.12 -28.48 -8.31
CA LYS A 106 7.17 -29.46 -8.68
C LYS A 106 8.57 -29.09 -8.16
N GLY A 107 8.70 -27.90 -7.56
CA GLY A 107 9.94 -27.42 -6.95
C GLY A 107 10.79 -26.52 -7.83
N SER A 108 11.86 -25.99 -7.25
CA SER A 108 12.66 -24.93 -7.83
C SER A 108 13.31 -25.28 -9.18
N TRP A 109 13.70 -26.54 -9.42
CA TRP A 109 14.24 -26.94 -10.71
C TRP A 109 13.22 -26.89 -11.84
N ALA A 110 11.96 -27.28 -11.60
CA ALA A 110 10.89 -27.16 -12.60
C ALA A 110 10.58 -25.68 -12.91
N VAL A 111 10.68 -24.80 -11.92
CA VAL A 111 10.57 -23.35 -12.11
C VAL A 111 11.75 -22.81 -12.93
N VAL A 112 12.98 -23.26 -12.68
CA VAL A 112 14.17 -22.87 -13.46
C VAL A 112 14.00 -23.22 -14.92
N GLU A 113 13.57 -24.45 -15.23
CA GLU A 113 13.36 -24.89 -16.61
C GLU A 113 12.30 -24.05 -17.31
N ASP A 114 11.17 -23.82 -16.66
CA ASP A 114 10.07 -23.02 -17.19
C ASP A 114 10.46 -21.55 -17.41
N MET A 115 11.19 -20.94 -16.46
CA MET A 115 11.73 -19.58 -16.60
C MET A 115 12.72 -19.48 -17.78
N ARG A 116 13.61 -20.47 -17.96
CA ARG A 116 14.55 -20.51 -19.09
C ARG A 116 13.82 -20.61 -20.42
N GLU A 117 12.82 -21.47 -20.53
CA GLU A 117 12.00 -21.62 -21.73
C GLU A 117 11.31 -20.31 -22.10
N LYS A 118 10.65 -19.67 -21.13
CA LYS A 118 9.94 -18.40 -21.35
C LYS A 118 10.89 -17.26 -21.70
N ARG A 119 12.06 -17.20 -21.07
CA ARG A 119 13.10 -16.23 -21.42
C ARG A 119 13.64 -16.45 -22.83
N ALA A 120 13.86 -17.69 -23.24
CA ALA A 120 14.30 -18.04 -24.59
C ALA A 120 13.25 -17.66 -25.64
N ASN A 121 11.97 -17.72 -25.29
CA ASN A 121 10.84 -17.27 -26.12
C ASN A 121 10.62 -15.75 -26.06
N GLY A 122 11.55 -14.99 -25.48
CA GLY A 122 11.56 -13.52 -25.49
C GLY A 122 10.83 -12.86 -24.32
N SER A 123 10.30 -13.60 -23.36
CA SER A 123 9.64 -13.00 -22.19
C SER A 123 10.67 -12.40 -21.22
N ARG A 124 10.41 -11.18 -20.77
CA ARG A 124 11.28 -10.46 -19.85
C ARG A 124 10.58 -10.08 -18.54
N VAL A 125 9.26 -10.25 -18.51
CA VAL A 125 8.43 -10.11 -17.31
C VAL A 125 7.79 -11.46 -17.02
N LEU A 126 8.17 -12.10 -15.92
CA LEU A 126 7.71 -13.44 -15.53
C LEU A 126 6.83 -13.31 -14.29
N VAL A 127 5.54 -13.56 -14.43
CA VAL A 127 4.56 -13.59 -13.33
C VAL A 127 4.54 -14.99 -12.76
N ALA A 128 4.70 -15.17 -11.46
CA ALA A 128 4.70 -16.49 -10.85
C ALA A 128 3.53 -16.68 -9.86
N ASP A 129 2.83 -17.79 -10.02
CA ASP A 129 1.80 -18.24 -9.09
C ASP A 129 2.41 -18.60 -7.73
N ALA A 130 1.71 -18.24 -6.65
CA ALA A 130 2.04 -18.65 -5.29
C ALA A 130 0.80 -18.60 -4.38
N ILE A 131 0.60 -19.62 -3.57
CA ILE A 131 -0.49 -19.74 -2.58
C ILE A 131 0.03 -19.86 -1.15
N THR A 132 1.28 -20.26 -0.98
CA THR A 132 1.92 -20.45 0.32
C THR A 132 3.26 -19.71 0.40
N GLU A 133 3.76 -19.48 1.63
CA GLU A 133 5.13 -18.97 1.84
C GLU A 133 6.18 -19.91 1.23
N GLN A 134 5.91 -21.24 1.25
CA GLN A 134 6.79 -22.22 0.64
C GLN A 134 6.88 -22.05 -0.88
N ASP A 135 5.77 -21.71 -1.57
CA ASP A 135 5.79 -21.43 -3.00
C ASP A 135 6.67 -20.22 -3.32
N VAL A 136 6.56 -19.17 -2.50
CA VAL A 136 7.42 -17.98 -2.62
C VAL A 136 8.89 -18.35 -2.43
N ALA A 137 9.21 -19.22 -1.46
CA ALA A 137 10.57 -19.71 -1.23
C ALA A 137 11.12 -20.52 -2.41
N VAL A 138 10.29 -21.37 -3.03
CA VAL A 138 10.64 -22.16 -4.22
C VAL A 138 10.97 -21.26 -5.40
N ILE A 139 10.18 -20.20 -5.62
CA ILE A 139 10.42 -19.23 -6.70
C ILE A 139 11.74 -18.46 -6.43
N ALA A 140 11.99 -18.05 -5.20
CA ALA A 140 13.23 -17.37 -4.83
C ALA A 140 14.44 -18.29 -5.04
N GLU A 141 14.36 -19.55 -4.64
CA GLU A 141 15.40 -20.57 -4.87
C GLU A 141 15.69 -20.78 -6.35
N ALA A 142 14.66 -20.81 -7.19
CA ALA A 142 14.83 -20.90 -8.63
C ALA A 142 15.60 -19.70 -9.18
N CYS A 143 15.27 -18.47 -8.74
CA CYS A 143 15.99 -17.27 -9.12
C CYS A 143 17.48 -17.33 -8.68
N MET A 144 17.79 -17.88 -7.50
CA MET A 144 19.16 -18.07 -7.05
C MET A 144 19.93 -19.05 -7.94
N LYS A 145 19.29 -20.15 -8.36
CA LYS A 145 19.89 -21.16 -9.25
C LYS A 145 20.14 -20.63 -10.67
N LEU A 146 19.32 -19.72 -11.14
CA LEU A 146 19.47 -19.10 -12.47
C LEU A 146 20.66 -18.16 -12.57
N GLN A 147 21.05 -17.54 -11.48
CA GLN A 147 22.09 -16.49 -11.42
C GLN A 147 21.84 -15.32 -12.38
N TRP A 148 20.59 -15.07 -12.70
CA TRP A 148 20.19 -13.93 -13.53
C TRP A 148 20.21 -12.63 -12.72
N ASN A 149 20.32 -11.52 -13.42
CA ASN A 149 20.02 -10.22 -12.83
C ASN A 149 18.49 -10.11 -12.70
N ILE A 150 17.98 -10.10 -11.47
CA ILE A 150 16.55 -10.14 -11.16
C ILE A 150 16.11 -8.79 -10.62
N LEU A 151 15.10 -8.20 -11.27
CA LEU A 151 14.25 -7.20 -10.66
C LEU A 151 13.10 -7.93 -9.94
N SER A 152 13.11 -7.92 -8.60
CA SER A 152 11.97 -8.46 -7.85
C SER A 152 10.81 -7.47 -7.84
N VAL A 153 9.60 -7.96 -8.18
CA VAL A 153 8.38 -7.16 -8.24
C VAL A 153 7.33 -7.83 -7.36
N ASP A 154 7.17 -7.32 -6.14
CA ASP A 154 6.33 -7.99 -5.16
C ASP A 154 5.89 -7.06 -4.00
N PRO A 155 4.89 -7.47 -3.19
CA PRO A 155 4.49 -6.72 -2.00
C PRO A 155 5.43 -6.86 -0.80
N GLY A 156 6.49 -7.67 -0.89
CA GLY A 156 7.52 -7.82 0.13
C GLY A 156 7.99 -9.26 0.37
N PRO A 157 7.15 -10.30 0.45
CA PRO A 157 7.56 -11.65 0.83
C PRO A 157 8.63 -12.26 -0.09
N PHE A 158 8.49 -12.10 -1.40
CA PHE A 158 9.45 -12.64 -2.37
C PHE A 158 10.83 -11.96 -2.26
N THR A 159 10.85 -10.63 -2.17
CA THR A 159 12.10 -9.88 -1.97
C THR A 159 12.76 -10.22 -0.64
N ALA A 160 11.98 -10.38 0.43
CA ALA A 160 12.51 -10.79 1.73
C ALA A 160 13.18 -12.18 1.65
N GLU A 161 12.53 -13.12 0.96
CA GLU A 161 13.06 -14.47 0.78
C GLU A 161 14.32 -14.47 -0.11
N LEU A 162 14.35 -13.67 -1.19
CA LEU A 162 15.58 -13.49 -1.97
C LEU A 162 16.72 -12.91 -1.14
N ALA A 163 16.44 -11.92 -0.30
CA ALA A 163 17.45 -11.34 0.59
C ALA A 163 17.99 -12.36 1.59
N ARG A 164 17.10 -13.17 2.17
CA ARG A 164 17.45 -14.25 3.09
C ARG A 164 18.37 -15.29 2.42
N GLN A 165 18.00 -15.76 1.22
CA GLN A 165 18.78 -16.78 0.49
C GLN A 165 20.12 -16.23 -0.04
N ARG A 166 20.23 -14.92 -0.25
CA ARG A 166 21.49 -14.23 -0.57
C ARG A 166 22.37 -13.94 0.66
N GLY A 167 21.90 -14.28 1.86
CA GLY A 167 22.62 -13.95 3.11
C GLY A 167 22.65 -12.47 3.46
N LEU A 168 21.75 -11.67 2.88
CA LEU A 168 21.64 -10.22 3.12
C LEU A 168 20.74 -9.90 4.32
N ALA A 169 19.82 -10.80 4.66
CA ALA A 169 18.98 -10.69 5.85
C ALA A 169 19.51 -11.66 6.92
N GLY A 170 19.54 -11.24 8.19
CA GLY A 170 19.81 -12.14 9.32
C GLY A 170 18.77 -13.27 9.36
N GLN A 171 19.10 -14.37 10.04
CA GLN A 171 18.11 -15.40 10.33
C GLN A 171 16.94 -14.75 11.07
N GLU A 172 15.70 -15.06 10.66
CA GLU A 172 14.53 -14.67 11.43
C GLU A 172 14.75 -15.14 12.86
N GLN A 173 14.91 -14.23 13.78
CA GLN A 173 14.65 -14.54 15.17
C GLN A 173 13.15 -14.77 15.24
N ASP A 174 12.74 -16.01 15.48
CA ASP A 174 11.36 -16.39 15.74
C ASP A 174 10.83 -15.53 16.91
N GLY A 175 10.17 -14.47 16.58
CA GLY A 175 9.53 -13.57 17.51
C GLY A 175 8.73 -12.52 16.74
N PRO A 176 7.61 -12.06 17.28
CA PRO A 176 6.98 -10.87 16.73
C PRO A 176 8.09 -9.82 16.62
N TYR A 177 8.16 -9.11 15.50
CA TYR A 177 9.06 -7.98 15.33
C TYR A 177 9.03 -7.17 16.62
N SER A 178 9.88 -7.55 17.57
CA SER A 178 10.29 -6.62 18.57
C SER A 178 11.12 -5.64 17.76
N LEU A 179 10.46 -4.62 17.23
CA LEU A 179 11.13 -3.36 17.21
C LEU A 179 11.78 -3.31 18.56
N ASN A 180 13.12 -3.48 18.62
CA ASN A 180 13.89 -2.93 19.71
C ASN A 180 13.70 -1.40 19.57
N VAL A 181 12.46 -0.96 19.73
CA VAL A 181 12.16 0.31 20.31
C VAL A 181 12.86 0.15 21.65
N LYS A 182 14.12 0.60 21.72
CA LYS A 182 14.79 0.83 22.99
C LYS A 182 13.68 1.43 23.84
N GLU A 183 13.14 0.62 24.76
CA GLU A 183 12.30 1.11 25.81
C GLU A 183 13.01 2.32 26.36
N LYS A 184 12.53 3.46 26.03
CA LYS A 184 12.78 4.76 26.62
C LYS A 184 12.58 5.89 25.62
N THR A 185 11.48 5.88 24.92
CA THR A 185 10.69 7.07 25.06
C THR A 185 9.67 6.71 26.13
N SER A 186 9.97 7.05 27.38
CA SER A 186 8.91 7.32 28.34
C SER A 186 7.90 8.16 27.56
N VAL A 187 6.75 7.57 27.21
CA VAL A 187 5.62 8.34 26.69
C VAL A 187 5.41 9.38 27.75
N LYS A 188 5.84 10.60 27.50
CA LYS A 188 5.60 11.70 28.46
C LYS A 188 4.10 11.74 28.58
N HIS A 189 3.59 11.35 29.74
CA HIS A 189 2.17 11.43 30.04
C HIS A 189 1.64 12.80 29.57
N GLY A 190 0.55 12.81 28.86
CA GLY A 190 -0.06 14.04 28.34
C GLY A 190 0.22 14.41 26.89
N ARG A 191 0.78 13.48 26.06
CA ARG A 191 0.89 13.69 24.60
C ARG A 191 -0.20 12.92 23.85
N THR A 192 -0.80 13.57 22.87
CA THR A 192 -1.94 13.06 22.09
C THR A 192 -1.50 12.63 20.69
N VAL A 193 -2.09 11.59 20.15
CA VAL A 193 -2.00 11.25 18.72
C VAL A 193 -3.12 11.96 17.97
N LEU A 194 -2.79 12.65 16.87
CA LEU A 194 -3.78 13.16 15.93
C LEU A 194 -3.97 12.13 14.81
N VAL A 195 -5.22 11.80 14.51
CA VAL A 195 -5.58 10.88 13.45
C VAL A 195 -6.43 11.62 12.42
N ALA A 196 -6.03 11.57 11.13
CA ALA A 196 -6.80 12.12 10.02
C ALA A 196 -7.33 10.97 9.14
N ALA A 197 -8.60 10.61 9.32
CA ALA A 197 -9.23 9.48 8.67
C ALA A 197 -10.16 9.93 7.53
N GLY A 198 -9.57 10.19 6.35
CA GLY A 198 -10.32 10.54 5.13
C GLY A 198 -10.91 9.34 4.37
N SER A 199 -10.57 8.11 4.77
CA SER A 199 -11.07 6.90 4.12
C SER A 199 -12.46 6.51 4.62
N ALA A 200 -13.39 6.32 3.68
CA ALA A 200 -14.77 5.93 3.94
C ALA A 200 -15.03 4.42 3.83
N THR A 201 -13.97 3.58 3.85
CA THR A 201 -14.13 2.12 3.74
C THR A 201 -14.69 1.51 5.02
N GLU A 202 -15.42 0.38 4.88
CA GLU A 202 -15.93 -0.37 6.03
C GLU A 202 -14.82 -0.84 7.00
N VAL A 203 -13.61 -1.05 6.47
CA VAL A 203 -12.43 -1.40 7.30
C VAL A 203 -12.06 -0.23 8.19
N THR A 204 -11.95 0.98 7.62
CA THR A 204 -11.60 2.20 8.37
C THR A 204 -12.67 2.52 9.41
N LYS A 205 -13.95 2.38 9.07
CA LYS A 205 -15.05 2.57 10.02
C LYS A 205 -14.93 1.63 11.23
N ARG A 206 -14.70 0.35 10.99
CA ARG A 206 -14.51 -0.65 12.06
C ARG A 206 -13.27 -0.36 12.90
N GLN A 207 -12.19 0.10 12.29
CA GLN A 207 -10.98 0.49 13.01
C GLN A 207 -11.23 1.68 13.94
N MET A 208 -11.94 2.71 13.46
CA MET A 208 -12.32 3.87 14.28
C MET A 208 -13.28 3.49 15.40
N GLN A 209 -14.31 2.68 15.12
CA GLN A 209 -15.23 2.18 16.15
C GLN A 209 -14.48 1.42 17.25
N ASN A 210 -13.59 0.48 16.87
CA ASN A 210 -12.75 -0.23 17.83
C ASN A 210 -11.84 0.71 18.66
N LEU A 211 -11.34 1.78 18.05
CA LEU A 211 -10.52 2.76 18.76
C LEU A 211 -11.37 3.47 19.84
N PHE A 212 -12.55 3.94 19.50
CA PHE A 212 -13.45 4.65 20.43
C PHE A 212 -14.00 3.72 21.52
N GLU A 213 -14.27 2.44 21.22
CA GLU A 213 -14.73 1.46 22.21
C GLU A 213 -13.63 1.07 23.23
N LYS A 214 -12.36 1.12 22.82
CA LYS A 214 -11.25 0.64 23.65
C LYS A 214 -10.41 1.74 24.30
N THR A 215 -10.65 2.99 23.94
CA THR A 215 -9.85 4.13 24.41
C THR A 215 -10.75 5.36 24.62
N ASP A 216 -10.26 6.32 25.40
CA ASP A 216 -10.89 7.64 25.57
C ASP A 216 -10.50 8.60 24.43
N ALA A 217 -10.44 8.10 23.18
CA ALA A 217 -10.16 8.92 22.01
C ALA A 217 -11.35 9.83 21.70
N HIS A 218 -11.06 11.08 21.35
CA HIS A 218 -12.08 12.06 20.96
C HIS A 218 -12.31 12.04 19.45
N GLN A 219 -13.58 12.00 19.06
CA GLN A 219 -14.02 12.06 17.67
C GLN A 219 -14.41 13.50 17.32
N ILE A 220 -13.95 13.96 16.15
CA ILE A 220 -14.37 15.21 15.53
C ILE A 220 -14.81 14.87 14.11
N SER A 221 -16.12 14.94 13.86
CA SER A 221 -16.66 14.77 12.51
C SER A 221 -16.43 16.02 11.69
N VAL A 222 -15.87 15.84 10.51
CA VAL A 222 -15.62 16.87 9.50
C VAL A 222 -16.56 16.64 8.33
N ASP A 223 -17.36 17.66 7.98
CA ASP A 223 -18.33 17.53 6.88
C ASP A 223 -17.63 17.64 5.52
N PRO A 224 -17.51 16.52 4.74
CA PRO A 224 -16.85 16.53 3.47
C PRO A 224 -17.58 17.40 2.43
N VAL A 225 -18.91 17.57 2.55
CA VAL A 225 -19.68 18.43 1.64
C VAL A 225 -19.29 19.90 1.82
N ARG A 226 -19.10 20.34 3.06
CA ARG A 226 -18.64 21.70 3.35
C ARG A 226 -17.22 21.94 2.83
N LEU A 227 -16.32 20.99 2.99
CA LEU A 227 -14.96 21.07 2.43
C LEU A 227 -14.98 21.25 0.89
N LEU A 228 -16.03 20.78 0.21
CA LEU A 228 -16.21 20.90 -1.24
C LEU A 228 -17.05 22.12 -1.65
N SER A 229 -17.69 22.84 -0.72
CA SER A 229 -18.71 23.88 -1.04
C SER A 229 -18.15 25.27 -1.33
N GLY A 230 -16.84 25.38 -1.58
CA GLY A 230 -16.14 26.64 -1.86
C GLY A 230 -15.28 27.11 -0.71
N ALA A 231 -14.41 28.09 -0.96
CA ALA A 231 -13.34 28.46 -0.03
C ALA A 231 -13.87 28.94 1.33
N GLU A 232 -14.94 29.71 1.36
CA GLU A 232 -15.50 30.26 2.59
C GLU A 232 -16.10 29.18 3.51
N GLU A 233 -16.92 28.28 2.97
CA GLU A 233 -17.53 27.18 3.73
C GLU A 233 -16.49 26.15 4.15
N ALA A 234 -15.52 25.86 3.30
CA ALA A 234 -14.41 24.98 3.64
C ALA A 234 -13.57 25.54 4.81
N GLU A 235 -13.24 26.83 4.76
CA GLU A 235 -12.49 27.48 5.85
C GLU A 235 -13.27 27.48 7.18
N LYS A 236 -14.59 27.72 7.13
CA LYS A 236 -15.45 27.64 8.34
C LYS A 236 -15.40 26.24 8.97
N GLU A 237 -15.50 25.18 8.15
CA GLU A 237 -15.45 23.82 8.64
C GLU A 237 -14.07 23.45 9.20
N ILE A 238 -13.00 23.86 8.50
CA ILE A 238 -11.62 23.66 8.91
C ILE A 238 -11.34 24.36 10.26
N VAL A 239 -11.74 25.63 10.40
CA VAL A 239 -11.52 26.39 11.63
C VAL A 239 -12.28 25.76 12.78
N LYS A 240 -13.56 25.44 12.59
CA LYS A 240 -14.40 24.79 13.61
C LYS A 240 -13.75 23.49 14.11
N ALA A 241 -13.40 22.57 13.20
CA ALA A 241 -12.81 21.30 13.58
C ALA A 241 -11.46 21.46 14.31
N ALA A 242 -10.64 22.43 13.90
CA ALA A 242 -9.39 22.73 14.56
C ALA A 242 -9.60 23.34 15.97
N GLU A 243 -10.56 24.24 16.14
CA GLU A 243 -10.91 24.85 17.42
C GLU A 243 -11.46 23.81 18.39
N ASP A 244 -12.36 22.92 17.96
CA ASP A 244 -12.89 21.80 18.74
C ASP A 244 -11.74 20.92 19.28
N ALA A 245 -10.77 20.58 18.43
CA ALA A 245 -9.60 19.82 18.86
C ALA A 245 -8.72 20.56 19.87
N VAL A 246 -8.47 21.84 19.63
CA VAL A 246 -7.67 22.68 20.52
C VAL A 246 -8.35 22.84 21.89
N GLU A 247 -9.66 22.97 21.91
CA GLU A 247 -10.44 23.04 23.15
C GLU A 247 -10.32 21.74 23.96
N ILE A 248 -10.50 20.57 23.32
CA ILE A 248 -10.30 19.26 23.96
C ILE A 248 -8.91 19.18 24.58
N LEU A 249 -7.87 19.53 23.79
CA LEU A 249 -6.48 19.43 24.21
C LEU A 249 -6.09 20.42 25.31
N LYS A 250 -6.79 21.57 25.43
CA LYS A 250 -6.59 22.54 26.53
C LYS A 250 -7.27 22.09 27.80
N ASN A 251 -8.47 21.53 27.68
CA ASN A 251 -9.30 21.21 28.84
C ASN A 251 -8.95 19.85 29.47
N GLN A 252 -8.28 18.97 28.73
CA GLN A 252 -7.95 17.62 29.18
C GLN A 252 -6.44 17.33 29.05
N SER A 253 -5.83 16.85 30.14
CA SER A 253 -4.39 16.59 30.20
C SER A 253 -3.97 15.27 29.57
N ASN A 254 -4.85 14.26 29.54
CA ASN A 254 -4.56 12.89 29.11
C ASN A 254 -5.54 12.44 28.01
N VAL A 255 -5.45 13.04 26.83
CA VAL A 255 -6.21 12.63 25.65
C VAL A 255 -5.35 11.67 24.85
N PRO A 256 -5.70 10.39 24.70
CA PRO A 256 -4.89 9.43 23.95
C PRO A 256 -4.84 9.75 22.46
N ALA A 257 -5.99 10.09 21.86
CA ALA A 257 -6.07 10.50 20.46
C ALA A 257 -7.21 11.49 20.21
N VAL A 258 -7.04 12.35 19.21
CA VAL A 258 -8.09 13.14 18.57
C VAL A 258 -8.18 12.69 17.11
N VAL A 259 -9.36 12.25 16.69
CA VAL A 259 -9.62 11.66 15.37
C VAL A 259 -10.51 12.60 14.57
N PHE A 260 -9.98 13.16 13.49
CA PHE A 260 -10.76 13.86 12.47
C PHE A 260 -11.23 12.83 11.44
N GLU A 261 -12.53 12.72 11.23
CA GLU A 261 -13.10 11.72 10.33
C GLU A 261 -14.20 12.33 9.45
N THR A 262 -14.40 11.73 8.27
CA THR A 262 -15.35 12.21 7.26
C THR A 262 -16.43 11.18 6.92
N ALA A 263 -16.48 10.03 7.61
CA ALA A 263 -17.23 8.89 7.12
C ALA A 263 -18.06 8.13 8.15
N LEU A 264 -17.95 8.42 9.45
CA LEU A 264 -18.72 7.72 10.48
C LEU A 264 -20.14 8.23 10.59
N HIS A 265 -20.38 9.48 10.22
CA HIS A 265 -21.70 10.12 10.36
C HIS A 265 -22.22 10.50 8.99
N GLY A 266 -23.43 10.07 8.67
CA GLY A 266 -24.13 10.40 7.43
C GLY A 266 -23.97 9.37 6.30
N THR A 267 -24.52 9.71 5.15
CA THR A 267 -24.41 8.92 3.92
C THR A 267 -23.03 9.11 3.32
N LEU A 268 -22.38 8.00 2.92
CA LEU A 268 -21.13 8.05 2.19
C LEU A 268 -21.27 8.92 0.95
N LEU A 269 -20.35 9.87 0.80
CA LEU A 269 -20.30 10.73 -0.35
C LEU A 269 -19.77 9.97 -1.57
N ASP A 270 -20.51 9.98 -2.65
CA ASP A 270 -20.04 9.48 -3.95
C ASP A 270 -19.14 10.54 -4.59
N LEU A 271 -17.83 10.33 -4.47
CA LEU A 271 -16.83 11.31 -4.91
C LEU A 271 -16.80 11.47 -6.44
N ASP A 272 -17.10 10.39 -7.18
CA ASP A 272 -17.18 10.46 -8.65
C ASP A 272 -18.39 11.29 -9.10
N ALA A 273 -19.51 11.14 -8.40
CA ALA A 273 -20.70 11.96 -8.64
C ALA A 273 -20.44 13.43 -8.26
N GLU A 274 -19.73 13.70 -7.17
CA GLU A 274 -19.36 15.07 -6.78
C GLU A 274 -18.38 15.72 -7.75
N ASP A 275 -17.37 14.99 -8.25
CA ASP A 275 -16.47 15.49 -9.29
C ASP A 275 -17.24 15.90 -10.55
N LYS A 276 -18.14 15.03 -11.04
CA LYS A 276 -18.98 15.32 -12.21
C LYS A 276 -19.91 16.52 -11.97
N LYS A 277 -20.58 16.58 -10.83
CA LYS A 277 -21.50 17.67 -10.46
C LYS A 277 -20.79 19.02 -10.39
N ARG A 278 -19.53 19.04 -9.97
CA ARG A 278 -18.72 20.26 -9.81
C ARG A 278 -17.85 20.59 -11.03
N GLY A 279 -17.82 19.72 -12.05
CA GLY A 279 -16.95 19.87 -13.22
C GLY A 279 -15.47 19.70 -12.87
N TYR A 280 -15.15 18.91 -11.86
CA TYR A 280 -13.79 18.63 -11.43
C TYR A 280 -13.17 17.50 -12.24
N PRO A 281 -11.85 17.49 -12.40
CA PRO A 281 -11.12 16.29 -12.82
C PRO A 281 -11.35 15.13 -11.84
N ASN A 282 -11.28 13.90 -12.36
CA ASN A 282 -11.45 12.70 -11.52
C ASN A 282 -10.48 12.69 -10.33
N GLY A 283 -11.00 12.47 -9.13
CA GLY A 283 -10.26 12.43 -7.87
C GLY A 283 -10.05 13.79 -7.19
N MET A 284 -10.45 14.90 -7.79
CA MET A 284 -10.26 16.22 -7.24
C MET A 284 -11.04 16.44 -5.93
N SER A 285 -12.25 15.88 -5.81
CA SER A 285 -13.02 15.95 -4.56
C SER A 285 -12.30 15.22 -3.41
N ALA A 286 -11.70 14.05 -3.68
CA ALA A 286 -10.88 13.35 -2.70
C ALA A 286 -9.67 14.19 -2.27
N ASP A 287 -8.99 14.82 -3.21
CA ASP A 287 -7.83 15.68 -2.95
C ASP A 287 -8.19 16.87 -2.07
N LYS A 288 -9.30 17.55 -2.35
CA LYS A 288 -9.78 18.69 -1.55
C LYS A 288 -10.16 18.30 -0.13
N ILE A 289 -10.79 17.14 0.06
CA ILE A 289 -11.10 16.62 1.39
C ILE A 289 -9.81 16.32 2.17
N ASN A 290 -8.84 15.65 1.54
CA ASN A 290 -7.55 15.35 2.15
C ASN A 290 -6.75 16.62 2.48
N GLU A 291 -6.77 17.61 1.60
CA GLU A 291 -6.17 18.92 1.85
C GLU A 291 -6.80 19.60 3.07
N GLY A 292 -8.14 19.62 3.15
CA GLY A 292 -8.88 20.16 4.28
C GLY A 292 -8.48 19.50 5.61
N LEU A 293 -8.44 18.16 5.65
CA LEU A 293 -7.97 17.42 6.82
C LEU A 293 -6.52 17.76 7.18
N GLY A 294 -5.64 17.89 6.20
CA GLY A 294 -4.24 18.32 6.41
C GLY A 294 -4.13 19.72 7.00
N ILE A 295 -4.97 20.66 6.56
CA ILE A 295 -4.99 22.03 7.09
C ILE A 295 -5.50 22.05 8.54
N ILE A 296 -6.54 21.25 8.88
CA ILE A 296 -7.04 21.09 10.24
C ILE A 296 -5.90 20.65 11.18
N VAL A 297 -5.22 19.55 10.81
CA VAL A 297 -4.09 19.02 11.58
C VAL A 297 -2.99 20.06 11.76
N LYS A 298 -2.65 20.79 10.70
CA LYS A 298 -1.65 21.86 10.75
C LYS A 298 -2.06 22.97 11.73
N LYS A 299 -3.30 23.46 11.68
CA LYS A 299 -3.81 24.50 12.59
C LYS A 299 -3.72 24.04 14.06
N VAL A 300 -4.05 22.78 14.35
CA VAL A 300 -3.92 22.22 15.72
C VAL A 300 -2.46 22.16 16.16
N LEU A 301 -1.55 21.71 15.30
CA LEU A 301 -0.12 21.65 15.58
C LEU A 301 0.48 23.04 15.85
N ASP A 302 0.10 24.01 15.03
CA ASP A 302 0.58 25.40 15.16
C ASP A 302 0.08 26.04 16.47
N THR A 303 -1.14 25.69 16.92
CA THR A 303 -1.76 26.25 18.14
C THR A 303 -1.30 25.55 19.42
N CYS A 304 -1.24 24.20 19.43
CA CYS A 304 -0.92 23.41 20.62
C CYS A 304 0.57 23.15 20.81
N GLY A 305 1.36 23.33 19.76
CA GLY A 305 2.79 23.08 19.73
C GLY A 305 3.15 21.58 19.67
N LYS A 306 4.33 21.29 19.10
CA LYS A 306 4.82 19.92 18.86
C LYS A 306 5.01 19.10 20.14
N ASN A 307 5.18 19.74 21.28
CA ASN A 307 5.38 19.04 22.57
C ASN A 307 4.09 18.37 23.09
N ARG A 308 2.92 18.84 22.66
CA ARG A 308 1.61 18.27 23.06
C ARG A 308 1.22 17.07 22.21
N ILE A 309 1.74 16.95 21.01
CA ILE A 309 1.40 15.92 20.03
C ILE A 309 2.48 14.85 20.01
N ALA A 310 2.07 13.58 20.17
CA ALA A 310 2.96 12.42 20.15
C ALA A 310 3.27 11.96 18.73
N GLY A 311 2.30 12.09 17.81
CA GLY A 311 2.43 11.64 16.43
C GLY A 311 1.19 11.98 15.62
N LEU A 312 1.31 11.76 14.30
CA LEU A 312 0.24 11.86 13.31
C LEU A 312 0.01 10.48 12.69
N TYR A 313 -1.25 10.15 12.44
CA TYR A 313 -1.66 8.91 11.78
C TYR A 313 -2.69 9.22 10.70
#